data_a1ed98aa1a50465d3ebecb393999918f
#
_entry.id   a1ed98aa1a50465d3ebecb393999918f
#
_cell.length_a   1.000
_cell.length_b   1.000
_cell.length_c   1.000
_cell.angle_alpha   90.00
_cell.angle_beta   90.00
_cell.angle_gamma   90.00
#
_symmetry.space_group_name_H-M   'P 1'
#
loop_
_entity.id
_entity.type
_entity.pdbx_description
1 polymer ?
#
loop_
_entity_poly.entity_id
_entity_poly.type
_entity_poly.pdbx_seq_one_letter_code
_entity_poly.pdbx_strand_id
1 'polypeptide(L)'
;MKFFKTLFGSKPTEETFEIYKDFRIIVEPLREGSKYRLAARIEHEVDGEVQTQQVIRADTFDSLEQANEVSLAKAKQVIDEQAKMRV
;
A
#
# COMPACT_ATOMS: atom_id res chain seq x y z
N MET A 1 -14.92 6.14 -16.82
CA MET A 1 -14.57 5.84 -16.68
C MET A 1 -14.15 5.30 -16.43
N LYS A 2 -14.05 5.14 -16.35
CA LYS A 2 -13.56 4.62 -16.08
C LYS A 2 -13.16 3.79 -16.32
N PHE A 3 -12.85 3.53 -16.87
CA PHE A 3 -12.36 2.79 -17.15
C PHE A 3 -11.51 2.61 -17.31
N PHE A 4 -11.22 2.99 -17.47
CA PHE A 4 -10.27 2.86 -17.68
C PHE A 4 -9.57 2.27 -17.22
N LYS A 5 -9.72 2.15 -16.81
CA LYS A 5 -9.05 1.55 -16.38
C LYS A 5 -8.87 0.56 -16.40
N THR A 6 -8.94 0.24 -16.87
CA THR A 6 -8.70 -0.66 -17.08
C THR A 6 -8.32 -1.15 -17.77
N LEU A 7 -8.08 -1.00 -18.40
CA LEU A 7 -7.60 -1.51 -19.02
C LEU A 7 -6.67 -1.79 -19.21
N PHE A 8 -6.24 -1.38 -19.22
CA PHE A 8 -5.26 -1.70 -19.26
C PHE A 8 -4.82 -2.58 -18.79
N GLY A 9 -5.15 -2.70 -18.63
CA GLY A 9 -4.86 -3.41 -18.19
C GLY A 9 -4.47 -4.20 -17.88
N SER A 10 -4.21 -4.45 -17.88
CA SER A 10 -3.87 -5.21 -17.63
C SER A 10 -3.28 -5.70 -16.98
N LYS A 11 -3.07 -5.66 -16.50
CA LYS A 11 -2.46 -6.12 -15.87
C LYS A 11 -2.52 -6.99 -15.19
N PRO A 12 -2.25 -7.09 -15.31
CA PRO A 12 -2.48 -8.25 -14.88
C PRO A 12 -2.19 -8.54 -13.61
N THR A 13 -1.50 -8.33 -13.34
CA THR A 13 -1.32 -8.60 -12.15
C THR A 13 -1.99 -7.81 -11.46
N GLU A 14 -2.90 -8.15 -11.04
CA GLU A 14 -3.62 -7.51 -10.31
C GLU A 14 -2.95 -7.17 -9.12
N GLU A 15 -2.87 -5.95 -8.78
CA GLU A 15 -2.39 -5.54 -7.50
C GLU A 15 -3.41 -5.97 -6.47
N THR A 16 -2.93 -6.61 -5.45
CA THR A 16 -3.78 -6.96 -4.32
C THR A 16 -3.81 -5.76 -3.39
N PHE A 17 -5.00 -5.33 -3.03
CA PHE A 17 -5.10 -4.20 -2.12
C PHE A 17 -6.18 -4.46 -1.08
N GLU A 18 -6.11 -3.69 -0.01
CA GLU A 18 -7.10 -3.76 1.06
C GLU A 18 -7.62 -2.36 1.34
N ILE A 19 -8.92 -2.25 1.58
CA ILE A 19 -9.53 -0.96 1.92
C ILE A 19 -9.56 -0.84 3.45
N TYR A 20 -9.06 0.27 3.96
CA TYR A 20 -9.02 0.50 5.39
C TYR A 20 -9.35 1.97 5.65
N LYS A 21 -10.46 2.23 6.29
CA LYS A 21 -10.91 3.59 6.63
C LYS A 21 -10.88 4.51 5.41
N ASP A 22 -11.43 4.01 4.31
CA ASP A 22 -11.51 4.76 3.04
C ASP A 22 -10.16 4.96 2.35
N PHE A 23 -9.12 4.32 2.85
CA PHE A 23 -7.83 4.33 2.18
C PHE A 23 -7.63 2.98 1.50
N ARG A 24 -6.93 3.01 0.38
CA ARG A 24 -6.55 1.78 -0.31
C ARG A 24 -5.09 1.50 0.00
N ILE A 25 -4.82 0.32 0.51
CA ILE A 25 -3.46 -0.07 0.85
C ILE A 25 -2.97 -1.11 -0.13
N ILE A 26 -1.87 -0.82 -0.83
CA ILE A 26 -1.25 -1.76 -1.74
C ILE A 26 0.10 -2.11 -1.12
N VAL A 27 0.29 -3.36 -0.68
CA VAL A 27 1.58 -3.76 -0.14
C VAL A 27 2.48 -4.11 -1.31
N GLU A 28 3.70 -3.60 -1.30
CA GLU A 28 4.62 -3.84 -2.39
C GLU A 28 6.04 -3.93 -1.85
N PRO A 29 6.34 -4.98 -1.07
CA PRO A 29 7.67 -5.13 -0.51
C PRO A 29 8.74 -5.11 -1.59
N LEU A 30 9.87 -4.51 -1.27
CA LEU A 30 10.96 -4.37 -2.22
C LEU A 30 11.98 -5.48 -2.01
N ARG A 31 12.34 -6.16 -3.07
CA ARG A 31 13.31 -7.22 -2.97
C ARG A 31 14.71 -6.66 -2.90
N GLU A 32 15.47 -7.07 -1.89
CA GLU A 32 16.84 -6.66 -1.72
C GLU A 32 17.68 -7.90 -1.45
N GLY A 33 18.35 -8.40 -2.46
CA GLY A 33 19.09 -9.64 -2.31
C GLY A 33 18.15 -10.78 -1.97
N SER A 34 18.39 -11.43 -0.84
CA SER A 34 17.55 -12.53 -0.41
C SER A 34 16.48 -12.10 0.56
N LYS A 35 16.30 -10.78 0.77
CA LYS A 35 15.34 -10.30 1.72
C LYS A 35 14.33 -9.38 1.07
N TYR A 36 13.28 -9.05 1.81
CA TYR A 36 12.22 -8.17 1.33
C TYR A 36 12.07 -7.01 2.31
N ARG A 37 12.17 -5.80 1.78
CA ARG A 37 12.05 -4.58 2.59
C ARG A 37 10.58 -4.20 2.72
N LEU A 38 10.20 -3.74 3.91
CA LEU A 38 8.84 -3.30 4.18
C LEU A 38 8.49 -2.11 3.30
N ALA A 39 7.43 -2.23 2.53
CA ALA A 39 6.97 -1.13 1.67
C ALA A 39 5.50 -1.30 1.35
N ALA A 40 4.80 -0.17 1.32
CA ALA A 40 3.39 -0.16 0.97
C ALA A 40 3.08 1.20 0.36
N ARG A 41 1.97 1.25 -0.38
CA ARG A 41 1.48 2.48 -0.96
C ARG A 41 0.06 2.68 -0.45
N ILE A 42 -0.23 3.88 0.02
CA ILE A 42 -1.55 4.21 0.52
C ILE A 42 -2.16 5.23 -0.41
N GLU A 43 -3.34 4.95 -0.92
CA GLU A 43 -4.03 5.85 -1.83
C GLU A 43 -5.33 6.30 -1.20
N HIS A 44 -5.63 7.58 -1.35
CA HIS A 44 -6.81 8.17 -0.75
C HIS A 44 -7.36 9.20 -1.72
N GLU A 45 -8.63 9.12 -2.03
CA GLU A 45 -9.26 10.07 -2.93
C GLU A 45 -9.83 11.23 -2.15
N VAL A 46 -9.43 12.45 -2.51
CA VAL A 46 -9.90 13.65 -1.85
C VAL A 46 -10.35 14.61 -2.94
N ASP A 47 -11.63 14.96 -2.93
CA ASP A 47 -12.19 15.90 -3.89
C ASP A 47 -11.91 15.48 -5.34
N GLY A 48 -12.00 14.21 -5.60
CA GLY A 48 -11.82 13.70 -6.96
C GLY A 48 -10.38 13.46 -7.36
N GLU A 49 -9.44 13.74 -6.47
CA GLU A 49 -8.03 13.52 -6.76
C GLU A 49 -7.48 12.42 -5.88
N VAL A 50 -6.69 11.53 -6.47
CA VAL A 50 -6.08 10.45 -5.71
C VAL A 50 -4.74 10.95 -5.17
N GLN A 51 -4.60 10.91 -3.86
CA GLN A 51 -3.35 11.25 -3.21
C GLN A 51 -2.66 9.97 -2.80
N THR A 52 -1.36 9.90 -3.06
CA THR A 52 -0.59 8.68 -2.82
C THR A 52 0.50 8.97 -1.81
N GLN A 53 0.65 8.07 -0.85
CA GLN A 53 1.70 8.18 0.14
C GLN A 53 2.45 6.86 0.16
N GLN A 54 3.77 6.91 0.11
CA GLN A 54 4.57 5.70 0.18
C GLN A 54 5.07 5.49 1.59
N VAL A 55 5.02 4.25 2.05
CA VAL A 55 5.52 3.88 3.36
C VAL A 55 6.64 2.89 3.12
N ILE A 56 7.88 3.34 3.30
CA ILE A 56 9.05 2.49 3.10
C ILE A 56 9.88 2.57 4.37
N ARG A 57 10.23 1.41 4.91
CA ARG A 57 10.99 1.35 6.15
C ARG A 57 12.25 0.54 5.93
N ALA A 58 13.15 0.61 6.89
CA ALA A 58 14.42 -0.11 6.79
C ALA A 58 14.26 -1.60 7.13
N ASP A 59 13.13 -1.98 7.71
CA ASP A 59 12.90 -3.35 8.13
C ASP A 59 12.92 -4.30 6.94
N THR A 60 13.59 -5.43 7.09
CA THR A 60 13.61 -6.44 6.04
C THR A 60 13.22 -7.78 6.64
N PHE A 61 12.73 -8.66 5.78
CA PHE A 61 12.21 -9.97 6.20
C PHE A 61 12.70 -11.04 5.25
N ASP A 62 12.77 -12.26 5.75
CA ASP A 62 13.25 -13.38 4.94
C ASP A 62 12.18 -13.92 3.99
N SER A 63 10.91 -13.71 4.30
CA SER A 63 9.87 -14.23 3.44
C SER A 63 8.98 -13.10 2.92
N LEU A 64 8.50 -13.27 1.70
CA LEU A 64 7.60 -12.30 1.10
C LEU A 64 6.29 -12.23 1.87
N GLU A 65 5.82 -13.37 2.34
CA GLU A 65 4.56 -13.42 3.08
C GLU A 65 4.66 -12.58 4.35
N GLN A 66 5.76 -12.72 5.08
CA GLN A 66 5.95 -11.94 6.29
C GLN A 66 6.06 -10.46 5.97
N ALA A 67 6.78 -10.13 4.90
CA ALA A 67 6.91 -8.73 4.49
C ALA A 67 5.56 -8.13 4.14
N ASN A 68 4.70 -8.91 3.47
CA ASN A 68 3.36 -8.43 3.14
C ASN A 68 2.55 -8.16 4.39
N GLU A 69 2.59 -9.07 5.36
CA GLU A 69 1.80 -8.89 6.58
C GLU A 69 2.24 -7.68 7.37
N VAL A 70 3.55 -7.51 7.53
CA VAL A 70 4.06 -6.40 8.31
C VAL A 70 3.86 -5.09 7.57
N SER A 71 4.01 -5.11 6.24
CA SER A 71 3.78 -3.90 5.45
C SER A 71 2.33 -3.44 5.59
N LEU A 72 1.40 -4.38 5.56
CA LEU A 72 0.00 -4.04 5.71
C LEU A 72 -0.27 -3.46 7.10
N ALA A 73 0.26 -4.09 8.14
CA ALA A 73 0.05 -3.62 9.49
C ALA A 73 0.63 -2.22 9.69
N LYS A 74 1.81 -1.98 9.12
CA LYS A 74 2.43 -0.66 9.25
C LYS A 74 1.62 0.40 8.52
N ALA A 75 1.08 0.06 7.34
CA ALA A 75 0.28 1.01 6.60
C ALA A 75 -0.99 1.37 7.39
N LYS A 76 -1.61 0.39 8.03
CA LYS A 76 -2.79 0.66 8.84
C LYS A 76 -2.43 1.56 10.02
N GLN A 77 -1.27 1.34 10.61
CA GLN A 77 -0.83 2.17 11.72
C GLN A 77 -0.63 3.61 11.27
N VAL A 78 -0.05 3.81 10.09
CA VAL A 78 0.16 5.15 9.56
C VAL A 78 -1.19 5.84 9.35
N ILE A 79 -2.16 5.12 8.82
CA ILE A 79 -3.49 5.68 8.60
C ILE A 79 -4.13 6.07 9.93
N ASP A 80 -4.01 5.21 10.94
CA ASP A 80 -4.58 5.49 12.25
C ASP A 80 -3.95 6.73 12.87
N GLU A 81 -2.64 6.87 12.72
CA GLU A 81 -1.96 8.03 13.28
C GLU A 81 -2.39 9.30 12.58
N GLN A 82 -2.56 9.26 11.28
CA GLN A 82 -3.02 10.43 10.55
C GLN A 82 -4.45 10.79 10.94
N ALA A 83 -5.29 9.81 11.15
CA ALA A 83 -6.66 10.06 11.56
C ALA A 83 -6.71 10.75 12.91
N LYS A 84 -5.83 10.34 13.84
CA LYS A 84 -5.79 10.98 15.15
C LYS A 84 -5.35 12.43 15.04
N MET A 85 -4.41 12.70 14.15
CA MET A 85 -3.86 14.03 14.04
C MET A 85 -4.83 15.00 13.40
N ARG A 86 -5.86 14.50 12.75
CA ARG A 86 -6.81 15.36 12.06
C ARG A 86 -7.96 15.80 12.94
N VAL A 87 -8.04 15.31 14.13
CA VAL A 87 -9.14 15.64 15.03
C VAL A 87 -9.03 17.05 15.63
#